data_6d4e1af20118b8a2639282858517cc8e
#
_entry.id   6d4e1af20118b8a2639282858517cc8e
#
_cell.length_a   1.000
_cell.length_b   1.000
_cell.length_c   1.000
_cell.angle_alpha   90.00
_cell.angle_beta   90.00
_cell.angle_gamma   90.00
#
_symmetry.space_group_name_H-M   'P 1'
#
loop_
_entity.id
_entity.type
_entity.pdbx_description
1 polymer ?
#
loop_
_entity_poly.entity_id
_entity_poly.type
_entity_poly.pdbx_seq_one_letter_code
_entity_poly.pdbx_strand_id
1 'polypeptide(L)'
;PYILHGFTDFDIKNYQYNMTTGDLDFQADPLYYDYIKKRNNFGVNFIYSPNNHSSLEYSFNPDFGQVEQDPSQINLTGYEIYYDEKRSFFTNDKSIFDTPINLFYSKRIGGNIFLNNDYNYETEIDYAIKYTGFSDGGLLYGFLLSESSIDISNNILNDTMIRTAVARLRKDILNGKSYLGFMHTQYEDFRDFSNVLSIDGLISLLDNKFKFDGQIVSMDLNSLNQEKGESYEISYTDKISNPHLGFLRNNTFDIWLNYERYSRMFDISHMGYLRRNDFEKFHYGVALRKQIMGKY
;
A
#
# COMPACT_ATOMS: atom_id res chain seq x y z
N PRO A 1 -5.28 1.51 25.83
CA PRO A 1 -6.28 2.54 25.69
C PRO A 1 -5.65 3.91 25.89
N TYR A 2 -5.96 4.87 25.04
CA TYR A 2 -5.53 6.26 25.18
C TYR A 2 -6.73 7.18 24.99
N ILE A 3 -6.69 8.34 25.66
CA ILE A 3 -7.66 9.41 25.50
C ILE A 3 -6.87 10.63 25.05
N LEU A 4 -7.18 11.16 23.86
CA LEU A 4 -6.63 12.41 23.38
C LEU A 4 -7.74 13.45 23.29
N HIS A 5 -7.50 14.58 23.90
CA HIS A 5 -8.38 15.74 23.86
C HIS A 5 -7.65 16.82 23.08
N GLY A 6 -8.07 17.09 21.85
CA GLY A 6 -7.46 18.10 20.98
C GLY A 6 -8.49 19.11 20.53
N PHE A 7 -8.11 20.39 20.54
CA PHE A 7 -8.82 21.46 19.87
C PHE A 7 -7.93 21.95 18.72
N THR A 8 -8.43 21.86 17.50
CA THR A 8 -7.81 22.56 16.37
C THR A 8 -8.64 23.80 16.09
N ASP A 9 -8.08 24.95 16.41
CA ASP A 9 -8.67 26.24 16.07
C ASP A 9 -7.92 26.76 14.83
N PHE A 10 -8.55 26.70 13.66
CA PHE A 10 -8.02 27.30 12.44
C PHE A 10 -8.75 28.61 12.18
N ASP A 11 -8.10 29.72 12.49
CA ASP A 11 -8.59 31.04 12.11
C ASP A 11 -8.12 31.36 10.67
N ILE A 12 -8.82 30.84 9.68
CA ILE A 12 -8.57 31.20 8.28
C ILE A 12 -9.37 32.44 7.96
N LYS A 13 -8.68 33.58 7.93
CA LYS A 13 -9.26 34.85 7.48
C LYS A 13 -9.27 34.86 5.95
N ASN A 14 -10.44 34.71 5.34
CA ASN A 14 -10.64 34.97 3.91
C ASN A 14 -10.69 36.48 3.66
N TYR A 15 -9.69 37.03 3.00
CA TYR A 15 -9.67 38.40 2.52
C TYR A 15 -10.07 38.41 1.04
N GLN A 16 -11.14 39.08 0.69
CA GLN A 16 -11.45 39.39 -0.69
C GLN A 16 -10.99 40.84 -1.00
N TYR A 17 -10.26 40.96 -2.10
CA TYR A 17 -9.85 42.29 -2.59
C TYR A 17 -11.01 42.97 -3.31
N ASN A 18 -11.46 44.08 -2.77
CA ASN A 18 -12.51 44.89 -3.39
C ASN A 18 -11.90 45.80 -4.46
N MET A 19 -12.12 45.45 -5.74
CA MET A 19 -11.58 46.22 -6.86
C MET A 19 -12.14 47.67 -6.98
N THR A 20 -13.23 47.98 -6.30
CA THR A 20 -13.86 49.30 -6.36
C THR A 20 -13.30 50.27 -5.31
N THR A 21 -12.94 49.77 -4.14
CA THR A 21 -12.42 50.58 -3.02
C THR A 21 -10.92 50.45 -2.86
N GLY A 22 -10.28 49.40 -3.42
CA GLY A 22 -8.87 49.12 -3.24
C GLY A 22 -8.52 48.57 -1.85
N ASP A 23 -9.51 48.23 -1.05
CA ASP A 23 -9.33 47.71 0.30
C ASP A 23 -9.51 46.20 0.36
N LEU A 24 -8.88 45.57 1.35
CA LEU A 24 -9.11 44.18 1.71
C LEU A 24 -10.31 44.11 2.66
N ASP A 25 -11.45 43.72 2.12
CA ASP A 25 -12.67 43.55 2.91
C ASP A 25 -12.75 42.16 3.52
N PHE A 26 -13.07 42.10 4.80
CA PHE A 26 -13.37 40.87 5.50
C PHE A 26 -14.84 40.51 5.27
N GLN A 27 -15.11 39.57 4.38
CA GLN A 27 -16.42 38.93 4.32
C GLN A 27 -16.38 37.65 5.14
N ALA A 28 -17.06 37.67 6.27
CA ALA A 28 -17.39 36.45 6.98
C ALA A 28 -18.42 35.70 6.14
N ASP A 29 -18.01 34.66 5.45
CA ASP A 29 -18.94 33.74 4.79
C ASP A 29 -19.73 33.02 5.91
N PRO A 30 -21.08 33.22 5.99
CA PRO A 30 -21.88 32.55 7.03
C PRO A 30 -21.79 31.02 6.99
N LEU A 31 -21.37 30.44 5.86
CA LEU A 31 -21.14 29.01 5.71
C LEU A 31 -19.82 28.54 6.32
N TYR A 32 -18.94 29.47 6.71
CA TYR A 32 -17.60 29.15 7.24
C TYR A 32 -17.55 29.02 8.77
N TYR A 33 -18.60 29.41 9.49
CA TYR A 33 -18.63 29.40 10.96
C TYR A 33 -18.83 28.02 11.58
N ASP A 34 -19.18 27.03 10.80
CA ASP A 34 -19.43 25.64 11.31
C ASP A 34 -18.18 24.75 11.32
N TYR A 35 -17.00 25.26 10.97
CA TYR A 35 -15.78 24.45 10.85
C TYR A 35 -14.96 24.29 12.15
N ILE A 36 -15.46 24.74 13.29
CA ILE A 36 -14.83 24.38 14.58
C ILE A 36 -15.30 22.98 14.97
N LYS A 37 -14.67 21.98 14.39
CA LYS A 37 -14.90 20.59 14.80
C LYS A 37 -14.26 20.38 16.17
N LYS A 38 -15.08 20.29 17.22
CA LYS A 38 -14.64 19.77 18.52
C LYS A 38 -14.38 18.28 18.37
N ARG A 39 -13.16 17.90 18.09
CA ARG A 39 -12.75 16.49 18.11
C ARG A 39 -12.55 16.04 19.55
N ASN A 40 -13.52 15.32 20.09
CA ASN A 40 -13.29 14.48 21.27
C ASN A 40 -12.83 13.12 20.76
N ASN A 41 -11.54 12.95 20.55
CA ASN A 41 -10.99 11.72 20.00
C ASN A 41 -10.73 10.74 21.13
N PHE A 42 -11.64 9.79 21.31
CA PHE A 42 -11.41 8.61 22.13
C PHE A 42 -11.08 7.45 21.18
N GLY A 43 -9.87 6.96 21.23
CA GLY A 43 -9.43 5.83 20.45
C GLY A 43 -8.96 4.66 21.30
N VAL A 44 -9.15 3.44 20.79
CA VAL A 44 -8.72 2.22 21.47
C VAL A 44 -7.98 1.32 20.47
N ASN A 45 -6.77 0.95 20.84
CA ASN A 45 -6.03 -0.11 20.16
C ASN A 45 -5.96 -1.33 21.07
N PHE A 46 -6.28 -2.48 20.50
CA PHE A 46 -6.26 -3.76 21.19
C PHE A 46 -5.46 -4.76 20.39
N ILE A 47 -4.51 -5.42 21.02
CA ILE A 47 -3.71 -6.50 20.41
C ILE A 47 -3.90 -7.74 21.26
N TYR A 48 -4.28 -8.83 20.61
CA TYR A 48 -4.44 -10.13 21.23
C TYR A 48 -3.71 -11.21 20.44
N SER A 49 -2.79 -11.89 21.07
CA SER A 49 -2.03 -13.00 20.47
C SER A 49 -2.53 -14.32 21.09
N PRO A 50 -3.43 -15.04 20.40
CA PRO A 50 -3.96 -16.31 20.92
C PRO A 50 -2.87 -17.38 21.07
N ASN A 51 -1.80 -17.26 20.32
CA ASN A 51 -0.61 -18.11 20.38
C ASN A 51 0.62 -17.30 19.87
N ASN A 52 1.79 -17.91 19.90
CA ASN A 52 3.05 -17.26 19.45
C ASN A 52 3.13 -17.02 17.93
N HIS A 53 2.18 -17.51 17.17
CA HIS A 53 2.21 -17.55 15.71
C HIS A 53 1.08 -16.73 15.08
N SER A 54 0.21 -16.12 15.87
CA SER A 54 -0.89 -15.31 15.34
C SER A 54 -1.19 -14.10 16.21
N SER A 55 -1.62 -13.04 15.57
CA SER A 55 -1.98 -11.76 16.19
C SER A 55 -3.31 -11.25 15.64
N LEU A 56 -4.19 -10.85 16.54
CA LEU A 56 -5.40 -10.11 16.24
C LEU A 56 -5.21 -8.68 16.75
N GLU A 57 -5.26 -7.73 15.85
CA GLU A 57 -5.19 -6.31 16.17
C GLU A 57 -6.52 -5.65 15.81
N TYR A 58 -7.03 -4.86 16.73
CA TYR A 58 -8.23 -4.05 16.56
C TYR A 58 -7.93 -2.60 16.91
N SER A 59 -8.33 -1.70 16.05
CA SER A 59 -8.19 -0.27 16.25
C SER A 59 -9.56 0.39 16.05
N PHE A 60 -10.02 1.13 17.04
CA PHE A 60 -11.24 1.92 16.99
C PHE A 60 -10.89 3.38 17.11
N ASN A 61 -11.38 4.19 16.16
CA ASN A 61 -11.15 5.63 16.08
C ASN A 61 -9.67 5.99 16.38
N PRO A 62 -8.70 5.43 15.61
CA PRO A 62 -7.28 5.63 15.89
C PRO A 62 -6.87 7.08 15.65
N ASP A 63 -6.15 7.65 16.60
CA ASP A 63 -5.47 8.91 16.40
C ASP A 63 -4.03 8.67 15.97
N PHE A 64 -3.69 9.06 14.75
CA PHE A 64 -2.34 9.00 14.21
C PHE A 64 -1.61 10.36 14.27
N GLY A 65 -2.12 11.34 15.02
CA GLY A 65 -1.52 12.66 15.15
C GLY A 65 -0.09 12.68 15.70
N GLN A 66 0.34 11.59 16.36
CA GLN A 66 1.72 11.42 16.83
C GLN A 66 2.64 10.79 15.78
N VAL A 67 2.09 10.34 14.64
CA VAL A 67 2.90 9.77 13.56
C VAL A 67 3.55 10.92 12.81
N GLU A 68 4.87 10.81 12.61
CA GLU A 68 5.61 11.78 11.82
C GLU A 68 4.99 11.93 10.43
N GLN A 69 4.66 13.17 10.05
CA GLN A 69 4.09 13.46 8.74
C GLN A 69 5.08 13.11 7.62
N ASP A 70 4.54 12.76 6.45
CA ASP A 70 5.38 12.54 5.29
C ASP A 70 6.11 13.81 4.87
N PRO A 71 7.36 13.71 4.44
CA PRO A 71 8.12 14.89 4.04
C PRO A 71 7.44 15.59 2.86
N SER A 72 7.27 16.90 2.96
CA SER A 72 6.75 17.71 1.86
C SER A 72 7.75 17.68 0.71
N GLN A 73 7.37 17.12 -0.42
CA GLN A 73 8.17 17.04 -1.64
C GLN A 73 7.41 17.67 -2.80
N ILE A 74 8.09 18.50 -3.57
CA ILE A 74 7.52 19.03 -4.83
C ILE A 74 7.55 17.90 -5.87
N ASN A 75 6.38 17.42 -6.25
CA ASN A 75 6.29 16.41 -7.30
C ASN A 75 6.37 17.09 -8.69
N LEU A 76 7.52 16.99 -9.32
CA LEU A 76 7.76 17.47 -10.71
C LEU A 76 7.42 16.40 -11.76
N THR A 77 6.96 15.23 -11.34
CA THR A 77 6.58 14.12 -12.23
C THR A 77 5.07 13.98 -12.27
N GLY A 78 4.53 13.41 -13.34
CA GLY A 78 3.10 13.07 -13.41
C GLY A 78 2.72 11.79 -12.64
N TYR A 79 3.63 11.26 -11.80
CA TYR A 79 3.43 10.00 -11.08
C TYR A 79 3.24 10.25 -9.59
N GLU A 80 2.41 9.46 -8.94
CA GLU A 80 2.25 9.47 -7.49
C GLU A 80 3.58 9.16 -6.77
N ILE A 81 3.86 9.89 -5.68
CA ILE A 81 5.02 9.62 -4.83
C ILE A 81 4.66 8.51 -3.85
N TYR A 82 5.50 7.48 -3.76
CA TYR A 82 5.36 6.44 -2.76
C TYR A 82 5.94 6.90 -1.43
N TYR A 83 5.16 6.78 -0.36
CA TYR A 83 5.61 7.03 1.00
C TYR A 83 5.49 5.76 1.84
N ASP A 84 6.50 5.49 2.65
CA ASP A 84 6.46 4.37 3.57
C ASP A 84 5.38 4.55 4.65
N GLU A 85 4.77 3.45 5.04
CA GLU A 85 3.81 3.42 6.13
C GLU A 85 4.52 3.60 7.48
N LYS A 86 4.00 4.46 8.34
CA LYS A 86 4.56 4.77 9.66
C LYS A 86 3.59 4.44 10.80
N ARG A 87 2.30 4.22 10.52
CA ARG A 87 1.29 3.89 11.53
C ARG A 87 1.50 2.46 12.02
N SER A 88 1.68 2.27 13.32
CA SER A 88 2.05 0.99 13.93
C SER A 88 1.10 -0.15 13.58
N PHE A 89 -0.21 0.11 13.56
CA PHE A 89 -1.22 -0.87 13.16
C PHE A 89 -0.95 -1.47 11.77
N PHE A 90 -0.51 -0.68 10.81
CA PHE A 90 -0.25 -1.13 9.45
C PHE A 90 1.19 -1.60 9.22
N THR A 91 2.15 -1.20 10.06
CA THR A 91 3.56 -1.64 9.94
C THR A 91 3.78 -3.01 10.56
N ASN A 92 3.01 -3.37 11.59
CA ASN A 92 3.08 -4.70 12.19
C ASN A 92 2.67 -5.74 11.14
N ASP A 93 3.50 -6.77 10.96
CA ASP A 93 3.29 -7.89 10.03
C ASP A 93 3.03 -7.46 8.56
N LYS A 94 3.45 -6.25 8.16
CA LYS A 94 3.28 -5.70 6.82
C LYS A 94 3.73 -6.66 5.72
N SER A 95 4.83 -7.37 5.94
CA SER A 95 5.43 -8.28 4.96
C SER A 95 4.53 -9.44 4.54
N ILE A 96 3.50 -9.76 5.33
CA ILE A 96 2.51 -10.78 4.96
C ILE A 96 1.74 -10.35 3.71
N PHE A 97 1.48 -9.05 3.57
CA PHE A 97 0.69 -8.47 2.47
C PHE A 97 1.54 -8.05 1.26
N ASP A 98 2.85 -8.22 1.31
CA ASP A 98 3.72 -7.88 0.19
C ASP A 98 3.53 -8.85 -0.99
N THR A 99 3.42 -8.27 -2.19
CA THR A 99 3.30 -8.99 -3.47
C THR A 99 4.18 -8.32 -4.53
N PRO A 100 4.61 -9.02 -5.60
CA PRO A 100 5.43 -8.42 -6.66
C PRO A 100 4.82 -7.15 -7.26
N ILE A 101 3.53 -7.18 -7.61
CA ILE A 101 2.74 -6.00 -7.93
C ILE A 101 2.11 -5.53 -6.61
N ASN A 102 2.38 -4.32 -6.18
CA ASN A 102 1.93 -3.82 -4.88
C ASN A 102 0.41 -3.60 -4.83
N LEU A 103 -0.33 -4.65 -4.47
CA LEU A 103 -1.80 -4.65 -4.42
C LEU A 103 -2.37 -4.03 -3.15
N PHE A 104 -1.55 -3.87 -2.12
CA PHE A 104 -1.97 -3.28 -0.85
C PHE A 104 -1.02 -2.19 -0.39
N TYR A 105 -1.47 -0.97 -0.49
CA TYR A 105 -0.80 0.23 0.00
C TYR A 105 -1.63 0.83 1.13
N SER A 106 -1.25 0.54 2.37
CA SER A 106 -2.02 0.85 3.58
C SER A 106 -2.38 2.33 3.74
N LYS A 107 -1.60 3.25 3.16
CA LYS A 107 -1.91 4.68 3.16
C LYS A 107 -3.19 5.05 2.39
N ARG A 108 -3.78 4.13 1.63
CA ARG A 108 -5.11 4.30 1.05
C ARG A 108 -6.21 4.29 2.12
N ILE A 109 -5.96 3.60 3.24
CA ILE A 109 -6.89 3.54 4.38
C ILE A 109 -6.67 4.77 5.26
N GLY A 110 -7.72 5.59 5.43
CA GLY A 110 -7.63 6.87 6.13
C GLY A 110 -6.79 7.91 5.37
N GLY A 111 -6.69 7.78 4.05
CA GLY A 111 -6.03 8.73 3.17
C GLY A 111 -6.99 9.78 2.62
N ASN A 112 -6.46 10.66 1.80
CA ASN A 112 -7.26 11.70 1.17
C ASN A 112 -8.03 11.16 -0.05
N ILE A 113 -9.27 11.61 -0.22
CA ILE A 113 -10.10 11.32 -1.39
C ILE A 113 -10.36 12.59 -2.16
N PHE A 114 -10.23 12.51 -3.49
CA PHE A 114 -10.55 13.61 -4.37
C PHE A 114 -12.00 13.47 -4.87
N LEU A 115 -12.87 14.38 -4.41
CA LEU A 115 -14.23 14.50 -4.92
C LEU A 115 -14.26 15.67 -5.92
N ASN A 116 -14.58 15.41 -7.20
CA ASN A 116 -14.73 16.41 -8.24
C ASN A 116 -13.51 17.32 -8.46
N ASN A 117 -12.36 16.77 -8.82
CA ASN A 117 -11.13 17.46 -9.26
C ASN A 117 -10.61 18.64 -8.41
N ASP A 118 -11.41 19.22 -7.53
CA ASP A 118 -11.10 20.48 -6.83
C ASP A 118 -11.05 20.36 -5.31
N TYR A 119 -11.62 19.31 -4.72
CA TYR A 119 -11.70 19.17 -3.26
C TYR A 119 -11.06 17.88 -2.78
N ASN A 120 -10.09 18.04 -1.89
CA ASN A 120 -9.40 16.96 -1.20
C ASN A 120 -10.03 16.78 0.18
N TYR A 121 -10.64 15.63 0.42
CA TYR A 121 -11.26 15.31 1.70
C TYR A 121 -10.40 14.30 2.45
N GLU A 122 -10.08 14.65 3.69
CA GLU A 122 -9.43 13.74 4.62
C GLU A 122 -10.45 12.73 5.14
N THR A 123 -10.09 11.46 5.13
CA THR A 123 -10.93 10.40 5.68
C THR A 123 -10.43 10.00 7.06
N GLU A 124 -11.36 9.68 7.97
CA GLU A 124 -11.04 9.19 9.30
C GLU A 124 -11.33 7.71 9.37
N ILE A 125 -10.44 6.95 10.00
CA ILE A 125 -10.66 5.52 10.21
C ILE A 125 -11.56 5.36 11.44
N ASP A 126 -12.77 4.84 11.24
CA ASP A 126 -13.69 4.55 12.33
C ASP A 126 -13.25 3.30 13.08
N TYR A 127 -12.93 2.25 12.34
CA TYR A 127 -12.30 1.04 12.90
C TYR A 127 -11.48 0.30 11.85
N ALA A 128 -10.53 -0.46 12.34
CA ALA A 128 -9.78 -1.43 11.56
C ALA A 128 -9.51 -2.68 12.38
N ILE A 129 -9.61 -3.83 11.74
CA ILE A 129 -9.30 -5.13 12.33
C ILE A 129 -8.33 -5.88 11.44
N LYS A 130 -7.27 -6.42 12.02
CA LYS A 130 -6.26 -7.18 11.31
C LYS A 130 -5.97 -8.48 12.05
N TYR A 131 -6.01 -9.60 11.34
CA TYR A 131 -5.62 -10.91 11.85
C TYR A 131 -4.52 -11.49 10.97
N THR A 132 -3.38 -11.74 11.55
CA THR A 132 -2.17 -12.23 10.85
C THR A 132 -1.60 -13.43 11.57
N GLY A 133 -0.90 -14.27 10.81
CA GLY A 133 -0.20 -15.39 11.43
C GLY A 133 0.42 -16.34 10.43
N PHE A 134 1.03 -17.38 11.02
CA PHE A 134 1.61 -18.49 10.27
C PHE A 134 1.41 -19.80 11.02
N SER A 135 1.35 -20.89 10.28
CA SER A 135 1.27 -22.25 10.84
C SER A 135 2.61 -22.97 10.71
N ASP A 136 2.84 -23.97 11.56
CA ASP A 136 4.01 -24.86 11.49
C ASP A 136 4.13 -25.58 10.12
N GLY A 137 3.00 -25.73 9.41
CA GLY A 137 2.97 -26.24 8.05
C GLY A 137 3.42 -25.25 6.98
N GLY A 138 3.89 -24.05 7.32
CA GLY A 138 4.34 -23.03 6.37
C GLY A 138 3.19 -22.32 5.63
N LEU A 139 2.01 -22.20 6.25
CA LEU A 139 0.93 -21.36 5.75
C LEU A 139 1.01 -19.99 6.44
N LEU A 140 1.26 -18.92 5.69
CA LEU A 140 1.06 -17.54 6.12
C LEU A 140 -0.34 -17.09 5.76
N TYR A 141 -0.96 -16.32 6.64
CA TYR A 141 -2.27 -15.72 6.41
C TYR A 141 -2.34 -14.32 6.99
N GLY A 142 -3.06 -13.46 6.29
CA GLY A 142 -3.36 -12.10 6.72
C GLY A 142 -4.73 -11.68 6.24
N PHE A 143 -5.53 -11.11 7.14
CA PHE A 143 -6.84 -10.54 6.87
C PHE A 143 -6.88 -9.14 7.47
N LEU A 144 -7.38 -8.18 6.72
CA LEU A 144 -7.58 -6.82 7.18
C LEU A 144 -8.93 -6.34 6.69
N LEU A 145 -9.68 -5.73 7.56
CA LEU A 145 -10.93 -5.04 7.28
C LEU A 145 -10.86 -3.65 7.90
N SER A 146 -11.33 -2.64 7.19
CA SER A 146 -11.49 -1.32 7.77
C SER A 146 -12.73 -0.62 7.25
N GLU A 147 -13.23 0.28 8.06
CA GLU A 147 -14.25 1.26 7.70
C GLU A 147 -13.72 2.65 8.04
N SER A 148 -13.91 3.57 7.11
CA SER A 148 -13.52 4.96 7.24
C SER A 148 -14.68 5.84 6.82
N SER A 149 -14.82 6.99 7.45
CA SER A 149 -15.83 7.98 7.12
C SER A 149 -15.21 9.24 6.55
N ILE A 150 -15.98 9.93 5.70
CA ILE A 150 -15.66 11.27 5.21
C ILE A 150 -16.51 12.24 5.97
N ASP A 151 -15.88 13.19 6.66
CA ASP A 151 -16.60 14.29 7.27
C ASP A 151 -16.85 15.40 6.24
N ILE A 152 -18.06 15.41 5.72
CA ILE A 152 -18.52 16.49 4.86
C ILE A 152 -19.55 17.31 5.66
N SER A 153 -19.10 18.41 6.23
CA SER A 153 -19.91 19.30 7.09
C SER A 153 -21.10 20.00 6.41
N ASN A 154 -21.33 19.76 5.14
CA ASN A 154 -22.43 20.34 4.36
C ASN A 154 -23.41 19.26 3.90
N ASN A 155 -24.34 18.86 4.74
CA ASN A 155 -25.71 18.31 4.55
C ASN A 155 -26.12 17.56 3.25
N ILE A 156 -25.24 17.29 2.29
CA ILE A 156 -25.61 16.66 1.01
C ILE A 156 -25.18 15.20 0.94
N LEU A 157 -24.19 14.80 1.71
CA LEU A 157 -23.66 13.42 1.75
C LEU A 157 -23.46 12.97 3.21
N ASN A 158 -24.56 12.87 3.96
CA ASN A 158 -24.52 12.20 5.25
C ASN A 158 -24.12 10.74 5.04
N ASP A 159 -23.12 10.28 5.80
CA ASP A 159 -22.67 8.89 5.88
C ASP A 159 -22.02 8.33 4.61
N THR A 160 -20.97 8.99 4.14
CA THR A 160 -20.13 8.38 3.10
C THR A 160 -19.12 7.46 3.78
N MET A 161 -19.45 6.20 3.84
CA MET A 161 -18.58 5.15 4.38
C MET A 161 -17.70 4.57 3.28
N ILE A 162 -16.44 4.33 3.62
CA ILE A 162 -15.47 3.62 2.80
C ILE A 162 -15.13 2.33 3.49
N ARG A 163 -15.34 1.23 2.78
CA ARG A 163 -15.04 -0.11 3.28
C ARG A 163 -13.89 -0.70 2.51
N THR A 164 -12.93 -1.25 3.24
CA THR A 164 -11.81 -1.96 2.63
C THR A 164 -11.65 -3.35 3.22
N ALA A 165 -11.25 -4.29 2.38
CA ALA A 165 -10.94 -5.65 2.79
C ALA A 165 -9.68 -6.13 2.08
N VAL A 166 -8.81 -6.81 2.82
CA VAL A 166 -7.61 -7.45 2.28
C VAL A 166 -7.52 -8.86 2.84
N ALA A 167 -7.31 -9.82 1.96
CA ALA A 167 -7.05 -11.21 2.34
C ALA A 167 -5.78 -11.70 1.63
N ARG A 168 -4.86 -12.24 2.38
CA ARG A 168 -3.60 -12.82 1.90
C ARG A 168 -3.44 -14.24 2.44
N LEU A 169 -3.16 -15.18 1.54
CA LEU A 169 -2.75 -16.54 1.88
C LEU A 169 -1.47 -16.85 1.12
N ARG A 170 -0.47 -17.38 1.80
CA ARG A 170 0.77 -17.84 1.18
C ARG A 170 1.16 -19.19 1.78
N LYS A 171 1.35 -20.17 0.92
CA LYS A 171 1.79 -21.50 1.32
C LYS A 171 3.23 -21.73 0.89
N ASP A 172 4.10 -21.93 1.84
CA ASP A 172 5.47 -22.36 1.58
C ASP A 172 5.50 -23.81 1.12
N ILE A 173 6.29 -24.07 0.08
CA ILE A 173 6.51 -25.38 -0.55
C ILE A 173 8.00 -25.63 -0.70
N LEU A 174 8.39 -26.84 -1.09
CA LEU A 174 9.77 -27.24 -1.30
C LEU A 174 10.70 -26.87 -0.12
N ASN A 175 10.29 -27.25 1.11
CA ASN A 175 11.02 -26.98 2.35
C ASN A 175 11.25 -25.47 2.60
N GLY A 176 10.26 -24.63 2.29
CA GLY A 176 10.31 -23.20 2.52
C GLY A 176 11.14 -22.41 1.51
N LYS A 177 11.69 -23.06 0.47
CA LYS A 177 12.46 -22.38 -0.57
C LYS A 177 11.59 -21.77 -1.66
N SER A 178 10.34 -22.15 -1.72
CA SER A 178 9.36 -21.73 -2.72
C SER A 178 8.02 -21.46 -2.07
N TYR A 179 7.16 -20.71 -2.71
CA TYR A 179 5.81 -20.49 -2.22
C TYR A 179 4.80 -20.32 -3.35
N LEU A 180 3.54 -20.54 -3.02
CA LEU A 180 2.38 -20.15 -3.80
C LEU A 180 1.51 -19.22 -2.94
N GLY A 181 1.09 -18.10 -3.50
CA GLY A 181 0.33 -17.06 -2.82
C GLY A 181 -0.97 -16.74 -3.54
N PHE A 182 -1.94 -16.29 -2.76
CA PHE A 182 -3.20 -15.73 -3.20
C PHE A 182 -3.44 -14.43 -2.46
N MET A 183 -3.90 -13.39 -3.14
CA MET A 183 -4.30 -12.13 -2.53
C MET A 183 -5.60 -11.62 -3.13
N HIS A 184 -6.44 -11.08 -2.27
CA HIS A 184 -7.66 -10.39 -2.62
C HIS A 184 -7.68 -9.04 -1.91
N THR A 185 -7.98 -7.97 -2.66
CA THR A 185 -8.26 -6.65 -2.11
C THR A 185 -9.59 -6.15 -2.62
N GLN A 186 -10.35 -5.53 -1.75
CA GLN A 186 -11.65 -4.94 -2.05
C GLN A 186 -11.71 -3.53 -1.50
N TYR A 187 -12.24 -2.62 -2.29
CA TYR A 187 -12.55 -1.26 -1.92
C TYR A 187 -13.97 -0.94 -2.35
N GLU A 188 -14.71 -0.26 -1.51
CA GLU A 188 -16.08 0.18 -1.76
C GLU A 188 -16.30 1.54 -1.13
N ASP A 189 -16.69 2.52 -1.93
CA ASP A 189 -17.24 3.78 -1.48
C ASP A 189 -18.59 4.04 -2.18
N PHE A 190 -19.19 5.21 -1.98
CA PHE A 190 -20.49 5.56 -2.55
C PHE A 190 -20.48 5.72 -4.09
N ARG A 191 -19.31 5.75 -4.73
CA ARG A 191 -19.13 5.94 -6.19
C ARG A 191 -18.52 4.73 -6.85
N ASP A 192 -17.53 4.14 -6.20
CA ASP A 192 -16.63 3.18 -6.81
C ASP A 192 -16.57 1.88 -6.02
N PHE A 193 -16.51 0.80 -6.76
CA PHE A 193 -16.25 -0.53 -6.24
C PHE A 193 -15.07 -1.13 -7.00
N SER A 194 -14.03 -1.52 -6.29
CA SER A 194 -12.86 -2.19 -6.87
C SER A 194 -12.62 -3.52 -6.18
N ASN A 195 -12.47 -4.56 -6.99
CA ASN A 195 -12.21 -5.92 -6.55
C ASN A 195 -11.01 -6.48 -7.31
N VAL A 196 -9.93 -6.82 -6.60
CA VAL A 196 -8.69 -7.28 -7.20
C VAL A 196 -8.35 -8.65 -6.65
N LEU A 197 -8.12 -9.60 -7.55
CA LEU A 197 -7.70 -10.96 -7.26
C LEU A 197 -6.32 -11.22 -7.85
N SER A 198 -5.47 -11.91 -7.12
CA SER A 198 -4.11 -12.23 -7.57
C SER A 198 -3.67 -13.60 -7.12
N ILE A 199 -2.88 -14.22 -7.98
CA ILE A 199 -2.08 -15.39 -7.67
C ILE A 199 -0.63 -15.04 -7.94
N ASP A 200 0.25 -15.32 -6.98
CA ASP A 200 1.69 -15.11 -7.09
C ASP A 200 2.46 -16.33 -6.58
N GLY A 201 3.70 -16.44 -6.97
CA GLY A 201 4.52 -17.55 -6.54
C GLY A 201 6.00 -17.36 -6.83
N LEU A 202 6.81 -18.00 -6.03
CA LEU A 202 8.24 -18.14 -6.20
C LEU A 202 8.60 -19.62 -6.23
N ILE A 203 9.30 -20.05 -7.28
CA ILE A 203 9.90 -21.37 -7.38
C ILE A 203 11.42 -21.20 -7.35
N SER A 204 12.06 -21.80 -6.36
CA SER A 204 13.50 -21.78 -6.19
C SER A 204 14.06 -23.20 -6.26
N LEU A 205 14.95 -23.43 -7.22
CA LEU A 205 15.54 -24.73 -7.53
C LEU A 205 17.08 -24.67 -7.47
N LEU A 206 17.72 -25.85 -7.52
CA LEU A 206 19.17 -25.99 -7.58
C LEU A 206 19.90 -25.22 -6.46
N ASP A 207 19.46 -25.38 -5.23
CA ASP A 207 19.99 -24.67 -4.06
C ASP A 207 19.98 -23.13 -4.21
N ASN A 208 18.83 -22.61 -4.65
CA ASN A 208 18.56 -21.19 -4.89
C ASN A 208 19.35 -20.55 -6.06
N LYS A 209 19.96 -21.37 -6.92
CA LYS A 209 20.63 -20.85 -8.11
C LYS A 209 19.66 -20.42 -9.19
N PHE A 210 18.56 -21.14 -9.35
CA PHE A 210 17.50 -20.81 -10.29
C PHE A 210 16.26 -20.37 -9.53
N LYS A 211 15.72 -19.20 -9.90
CA LYS A 211 14.50 -18.66 -9.35
C LYS A 211 13.57 -18.23 -10.46
N PHE A 212 12.32 -18.57 -10.30
CA PHE A 212 11.22 -18.06 -11.10
C PHE A 212 10.19 -17.50 -10.12
N ASP A 213 9.89 -16.23 -10.22
CA ASP A 213 8.78 -15.60 -9.51
C ASP A 213 7.83 -14.93 -10.49
N GLY A 214 6.58 -14.81 -10.09
CA GLY A 214 5.57 -14.20 -10.93
C GLY A 214 4.29 -13.94 -10.20
N GLN A 215 3.50 -13.06 -10.79
CA GLN A 215 2.18 -12.69 -10.33
C GLN A 215 1.26 -12.44 -11.50
N ILE A 216 0.03 -12.90 -11.39
CA ILE A 216 -1.07 -12.60 -12.29
C ILE A 216 -2.16 -11.93 -11.46
N VAL A 217 -2.65 -10.81 -11.94
CA VAL A 217 -3.67 -10.00 -11.27
C VAL A 217 -4.86 -9.84 -12.21
N SER A 218 -6.05 -10.02 -11.67
CA SER A 218 -7.32 -9.68 -12.32
C SER A 218 -8.03 -8.63 -11.50
N MET A 219 -8.48 -7.58 -12.13
CA MET A 219 -9.17 -6.48 -11.50
C MET A 219 -10.57 -6.33 -12.13
N ASP A 220 -11.55 -6.07 -11.28
CA ASP A 220 -12.91 -5.69 -11.65
C ASP A 220 -13.24 -4.35 -11.01
N LEU A 221 -13.51 -3.35 -11.82
CA LEU A 221 -13.88 -2.00 -11.39
C LEU A 221 -15.33 -1.74 -11.81
N ASN A 222 -16.19 -1.45 -10.84
CA ASN A 222 -17.60 -1.14 -11.06
C ASN A 222 -18.35 -2.19 -11.93
N SER A 223 -17.91 -3.46 -11.88
CA SER A 223 -18.46 -4.58 -12.65
C SER A 223 -18.50 -4.37 -14.17
N LEU A 224 -17.72 -3.43 -14.70
CA LEU A 224 -17.80 -3.06 -16.11
C LEU A 224 -16.82 -3.82 -17.01
N ASN A 225 -15.59 -4.12 -16.54
CA ASN A 225 -14.61 -4.84 -17.34
C ASN A 225 -13.56 -5.51 -16.46
N GLN A 226 -13.15 -6.72 -16.83
CA GLN A 226 -12.01 -7.39 -16.20
C GLN A 226 -10.71 -6.93 -16.86
N GLU A 227 -9.85 -6.31 -16.09
CA GLU A 227 -8.53 -5.87 -16.51
C GLU A 227 -7.43 -6.72 -15.88
N LYS A 228 -6.25 -6.77 -16.49
CA LYS A 228 -5.18 -7.68 -16.10
C LYS A 228 -3.84 -7.00 -15.95
N GLY A 229 -3.11 -7.42 -14.94
CA GLY A 229 -1.70 -7.13 -14.74
C GLY A 229 -0.90 -8.43 -14.59
N GLU A 230 0.28 -8.48 -15.16
CA GLU A 230 1.17 -9.64 -15.11
C GLU A 230 2.60 -9.18 -14.84
N SER A 231 3.30 -9.92 -13.97
CA SER A 231 4.73 -9.71 -13.71
C SER A 231 5.40 -11.07 -13.54
N TYR A 232 6.51 -11.29 -14.23
CA TYR A 232 7.30 -12.50 -14.15
C TYR A 232 8.79 -12.17 -14.11
N GLU A 233 9.53 -12.83 -13.23
CA GLU A 233 10.99 -12.76 -13.19
C GLU A 233 11.59 -14.17 -13.23
N ILE A 234 12.57 -14.35 -14.09
CA ILE A 234 13.41 -15.54 -14.12
C ILE A 234 14.84 -15.12 -13.83
N SER A 235 15.46 -15.69 -12.83
CA SER A 235 16.84 -15.44 -12.51
C SER A 235 17.64 -16.71 -12.30
N TYR A 236 18.89 -16.68 -12.74
CA TYR A 236 19.86 -17.74 -12.51
C TYR A 236 21.16 -17.12 -11.96
N THR A 237 21.58 -17.63 -10.82
CA THR A 237 22.83 -17.20 -10.16
C THR A 237 23.68 -18.42 -9.85
N ASP A 238 24.90 -18.47 -10.32
CA ASP A 238 25.86 -19.54 -9.95
C ASP A 238 27.21 -18.96 -9.51
N LYS A 239 27.86 -19.66 -8.58
CA LYS A 239 29.24 -19.36 -8.18
C LYS A 239 30.19 -20.15 -9.04
N ILE A 240 30.96 -19.43 -9.86
CA ILE A 240 32.02 -20.06 -10.66
C ILE A 240 33.25 -20.22 -9.75
N SER A 241 33.48 -21.43 -9.26
CA SER A 241 34.71 -21.79 -8.55
C SER A 241 35.48 -22.82 -9.37
N ASN A 242 36.18 -22.38 -10.41
CA ASN A 242 37.06 -23.26 -11.14
C ASN A 242 38.51 -23.03 -10.66
N PRO A 243 39.15 -23.97 -9.95
CA PRO A 243 40.51 -23.82 -9.44
C PRO A 243 41.56 -23.69 -10.54
N HIS A 244 41.24 -24.07 -11.78
CA HIS A 244 42.16 -23.99 -12.91
C HIS A 244 42.10 -22.62 -13.63
N LEU A 245 41.05 -21.83 -13.41
CA LEU A 245 40.92 -20.50 -13.94
C LEU A 245 41.14 -19.49 -12.81
N GLY A 246 42.37 -19.24 -12.46
CA GLY A 246 42.74 -18.43 -11.29
C GLY A 246 42.11 -17.04 -11.22
N PHE A 247 41.74 -16.43 -12.37
CA PHE A 247 41.05 -15.14 -12.42
C PHE A 247 39.54 -15.22 -12.21
N LEU A 248 38.92 -16.42 -12.31
CA LEU A 248 37.49 -16.64 -12.10
C LEU A 248 37.19 -17.25 -10.71
N ARG A 249 38.20 -17.41 -9.87
CA ARG A 249 38.01 -17.91 -8.52
C ARG A 249 37.18 -16.93 -7.68
N ASN A 250 36.09 -17.39 -7.09
CA ASN A 250 35.11 -16.61 -6.33
C ASN A 250 34.31 -15.57 -7.17
N ASN A 251 34.00 -15.87 -8.39
CA ASN A 251 33.08 -15.05 -9.18
C ASN A 251 31.66 -15.57 -9.05
N THR A 252 30.69 -14.69 -9.19
CA THR A 252 29.28 -15.06 -9.39
C THR A 252 28.88 -14.68 -10.80
N PHE A 253 28.11 -15.55 -11.43
CA PHE A 253 27.52 -15.35 -12.74
C PHE A 253 26.01 -15.26 -12.55
N ASP A 254 25.41 -14.17 -12.97
CA ASP A 254 23.99 -13.91 -12.84
C ASP A 254 23.39 -13.69 -14.24
N ILE A 255 22.26 -14.30 -14.50
CA ILE A 255 21.39 -14.03 -15.64
C ILE A 255 20.01 -13.73 -15.07
N TRP A 256 19.37 -12.68 -15.58
CA TRP A 256 18.00 -12.37 -15.23
C TRP A 256 17.19 -11.94 -16.44
N LEU A 257 15.89 -12.22 -16.36
CA LEU A 257 14.88 -11.84 -17.33
C LEU A 257 13.62 -11.47 -16.55
N ASN A 258 13.16 -10.27 -16.77
CA ASN A 258 11.97 -9.70 -16.14
C ASN A 258 11.00 -9.25 -17.21
N TYR A 259 9.73 -9.60 -17.05
CA TYR A 259 8.64 -9.21 -17.92
C TYR A 259 7.52 -8.62 -17.07
N GLU A 260 7.03 -7.45 -17.45
CA GLU A 260 5.90 -6.77 -16.82
C GLU A 260 4.94 -6.30 -17.89
N ARG A 261 3.64 -6.50 -17.67
CA ARG A 261 2.58 -6.01 -18.53
C ARG A 261 1.40 -5.57 -17.72
N TYR A 262 0.90 -4.38 -18.03
CA TYR A 262 -0.33 -3.85 -17.45
C TYR A 262 -1.23 -3.34 -18.57
N SER A 263 -2.48 -3.78 -18.58
CA SER A 263 -3.47 -3.34 -19.56
C SER A 263 -3.81 -1.86 -19.34
N ARG A 264 -4.42 -1.24 -20.37
CA ARG A 264 -4.67 0.20 -20.39
C ARG A 264 -5.55 0.68 -19.25
N MET A 265 -6.57 -0.09 -18.90
CA MET A 265 -7.53 0.25 -17.84
C MET A 265 -7.18 -0.41 -16.50
N PHE A 266 -6.01 -1.04 -16.39
CA PHE A 266 -5.56 -1.64 -15.15
C PHE A 266 -5.21 -0.55 -14.13
N ASP A 267 -6.07 -0.36 -13.13
CA ASP A 267 -5.93 0.64 -12.09
C ASP A 267 -6.24 0.06 -10.71
N ILE A 268 -5.22 -0.22 -9.95
CA ILE A 268 -5.30 -0.74 -8.57
C ILE A 268 -5.19 0.36 -7.51
N SER A 269 -5.25 1.64 -7.90
CA SER A 269 -4.97 2.78 -7.03
C SER A 269 -5.91 2.93 -5.84
N HIS A 270 -7.10 2.31 -5.85
CA HIS A 270 -8.00 2.30 -4.71
C HIS A 270 -7.41 1.64 -3.46
N MET A 271 -6.62 0.57 -3.63
CA MET A 271 -6.00 -0.16 -2.53
C MET A 271 -4.50 -0.40 -2.70
N GLY A 272 -4.03 -0.42 -3.95
CA GLY A 272 -2.65 -0.69 -4.30
C GLY A 272 -1.86 0.56 -4.67
N TYR A 273 -0.62 0.33 -5.07
CA TYR A 273 0.24 1.35 -5.64
C TYR A 273 0.78 0.89 -6.99
N LEU A 274 0.47 1.64 -8.03
CA LEU A 274 0.96 1.41 -9.38
C LEU A 274 1.47 2.72 -9.95
N ARG A 275 2.74 2.74 -10.34
CA ARG A 275 3.35 3.96 -10.89
C ARG A 275 2.78 4.35 -12.25
N ARG A 276 2.45 3.37 -13.10
CA ARG A 276 1.82 3.58 -14.42
C ARG A 276 1.17 2.29 -14.92
N ASN A 277 0.16 2.43 -15.71
CA ASN A 277 -0.49 1.37 -16.50
C ASN A 277 -0.17 1.52 -18.00
N ASP A 278 -0.83 0.75 -18.84
CA ASP A 278 -0.72 0.79 -20.32
C ASP A 278 0.73 0.65 -20.80
N PHE A 279 1.43 -0.37 -20.32
CA PHE A 279 2.76 -0.66 -20.79
C PHE A 279 3.09 -2.16 -20.76
N GLU A 280 4.06 -2.49 -21.58
CA GLU A 280 4.71 -3.78 -21.60
C GLU A 280 6.23 -3.54 -21.54
N LYS A 281 6.90 -4.24 -20.63
CA LYS A 281 8.33 -4.08 -20.40
C LYS A 281 9.01 -5.43 -20.36
N PHE A 282 10.06 -5.56 -21.12
CA PHE A 282 10.95 -6.69 -21.09
C PHE A 282 12.35 -6.21 -20.73
N HIS A 283 12.88 -6.72 -19.63
CA HIS A 283 14.20 -6.34 -19.13
C HIS A 283 15.02 -7.60 -18.87
N TYR A 284 16.22 -7.66 -19.40
CA TYR A 284 17.11 -8.80 -19.21
C TYR A 284 18.54 -8.32 -19.00
N GLY A 285 19.36 -9.16 -18.41
CA GLY A 285 20.76 -8.84 -18.23
C GLY A 285 21.61 -10.05 -17.83
N VAL A 286 22.90 -9.84 -17.97
CA VAL A 286 23.92 -10.78 -17.55
C VAL A 286 24.96 -10.02 -16.74
N ALA A 287 25.34 -10.54 -15.59
CA ALA A 287 26.40 -9.95 -14.78
C ALA A 287 27.42 -11.00 -14.34
N LEU A 288 28.68 -10.61 -14.44
CA LEU A 288 29.80 -11.35 -13.87
C LEU A 288 30.39 -10.48 -12.73
N ARG A 289 30.25 -10.95 -11.49
CA ARG A 289 30.74 -10.21 -10.31
C ARG A 289 31.96 -10.94 -9.75
N LYS A 290 33.06 -10.18 -9.58
CA LYS A 290 34.28 -10.67 -8.93
C LYS A 290 34.34 -10.15 -7.51
N GLN A 291 34.41 -11.05 -6.55
CA GLN A 291 34.70 -10.66 -5.17
C GLN A 291 36.21 -10.52 -5.00
N ILE A 292 36.68 -9.28 -4.87
CA ILE A 292 38.08 -8.99 -4.54
C ILE A 292 38.16 -8.93 -3.01
N MET A 293 38.78 -9.95 -2.39
CA MET A 293 39.14 -9.84 -0.98
C MET A 293 40.34 -8.91 -0.88
N GLY A 294 40.11 -7.71 -0.38
CA GLY A 294 41.21 -6.83 0.04
C GLY A 294 41.96 -7.49 1.20
N LYS A 295 43.24 -7.67 1.09
CA LYS A 295 44.11 -7.88 2.26
C LYS A 295 44.24 -6.50 2.94
N TYR A 296 43.61 -6.33 4.10
CA TYR A 296 43.97 -5.30 5.05
C TYR A 296 44.98 -5.88 6.02
#